data_15d61c5bf7be89205801ff54790e1cfe
#
_entry.id   15d61c5bf7be89205801ff54790e1cfe
#
_cell.length_a   1.000
_cell.length_b   1.000
_cell.length_c   1.000
_cell.angle_alpha   90.00
_cell.angle_beta   90.00
_cell.angle_gamma   90.00
#
_symmetry.space_group_name_H-M   'P 1'
#
loop_
_entity.id
_entity.type
_entity.pdbx_description
1 polymer ?
#
loop_
_entity_poly.entity_id
_entity_poly.type
_entity_poly.pdbx_seq_one_letter_code
_entity_poly.pdbx_strand_id
1 'polypeptide(L)'
;MKRLFLLITLCLSLISNNVIAAGPLQLVTAGPGNRIHGVDISKWQHPYDKPINFEKMAKAGVRFVIIKGSDSQAPADALAKKYLIADRTAAQAAGLYTGFYYFSYLPDTTKKAEIIADAKAQAQKTIWRLGEIGGYTEQDLPVALDLETNCVRIISGICKKYASRANVSLWAKTWLTEVEAKTNRKPFVYSFPSFLQNAMTRSSQLAKYPLWIAAYGKQPAEPANHPGMKSVGCFAHSWTKADCRADYQIWQYTSCGKGSKYGVASSRIDLNVFSGSEDKFYALTKGVWQPEAVDLLPFNEPTTATLISSVTSITTNDSADFVVDAVRPNGTPVVTGSVRFISADSLVKVGVQDVIRSASGRWTLKMSALTAGTYVGFIEYFDESQTHASSVMPVMFEVTQGPTPTPKPSPTKKPAPKPVDACAGQIRN
;
A
#
# COMPACT_ATOMS: atom_id res chain seq x y z
N MET A 1 -66.43 -16.45 23.80
CA MET A 1 -65.00 -16.73 23.62
C MET A 1 -64.54 -15.97 22.37
N LYS A 2 -63.98 -14.76 22.54
CA LYS A 2 -63.49 -13.93 21.44
C LYS A 2 -61.99 -14.19 21.29
N ARG A 3 -61.57 -14.71 20.15
CA ARG A 3 -60.12 -14.89 19.81
C ARG A 3 -59.58 -13.60 19.29
N LEU A 4 -58.63 -13.02 20.02
CA LEU A 4 -57.88 -11.82 19.62
C LEU A 4 -56.75 -12.26 18.71
N PHE A 5 -56.75 -11.87 17.42
CA PHE A 5 -55.62 -12.03 16.49
C PHE A 5 -54.67 -10.86 16.67
N LEU A 6 -53.49 -11.14 17.15
CA LEU A 6 -52.38 -10.16 17.25
C LEU A 6 -51.64 -10.15 15.90
N LEU A 7 -51.84 -9.11 15.12
CA LEU A 7 -51.03 -8.83 13.90
C LEU A 7 -49.69 -8.24 14.31
N ILE A 8 -48.66 -9.04 14.22
CA ILE A 8 -47.27 -8.55 14.33
C ILE A 8 -46.87 -7.99 12.96
N THR A 9 -46.88 -6.67 12.85
CA THR A 9 -46.35 -5.95 11.68
C THR A 9 -44.83 -5.93 11.78
N LEU A 10 -44.17 -6.79 11.00
CA LEU A 10 -42.72 -6.83 10.87
C LEU A 10 -42.30 -5.64 10.00
N CYS A 11 -41.83 -4.55 10.61
CA CYS A 11 -41.16 -3.45 9.90
C CYS A 11 -39.79 -3.93 9.42
N LEU A 12 -39.71 -4.41 8.18
CA LEU A 12 -38.45 -4.51 7.46
C LEU A 12 -37.96 -3.08 7.17
N SER A 13 -37.05 -2.57 7.98
CA SER A 13 -36.25 -1.40 7.63
C SER A 13 -35.34 -1.77 6.47
N LEU A 14 -35.75 -1.41 5.27
CA LEU A 14 -34.90 -1.39 4.08
C LEU A 14 -33.77 -0.39 4.37
N ILE A 15 -32.62 -0.89 4.79
CA ILE A 15 -31.37 -0.14 4.77
C ILE A 15 -31.09 0.06 3.27
N SER A 16 -31.50 1.20 2.75
CA SER A 16 -31.07 1.66 1.41
C SER A 16 -29.55 1.89 1.51
N ASN A 17 -28.77 0.91 1.13
CA ASN A 17 -27.40 1.18 0.76
C ASN A 17 -27.47 2.18 -0.40
N ASN A 18 -27.23 3.45 -0.12
CA ASN A 18 -26.95 4.43 -1.15
C ASN A 18 -25.67 4.00 -1.86
N VAL A 19 -25.81 3.13 -2.85
CA VAL A 19 -24.79 2.94 -3.86
C VAL A 19 -24.70 4.29 -4.55
N ILE A 20 -23.67 5.08 -4.19
CA ILE A 20 -23.33 6.28 -4.97
C ILE A 20 -23.06 5.75 -6.36
N ALA A 21 -24.00 5.98 -7.27
CA ALA A 21 -23.82 5.59 -8.66
C ALA A 21 -22.52 6.25 -9.15
N ALA A 22 -21.57 5.44 -9.59
CA ALA A 22 -20.38 5.97 -10.25
C ALA A 22 -20.81 6.96 -11.33
N GLY A 23 -20.18 8.10 -11.39
CA GLY A 23 -20.44 9.08 -12.45
C GLY A 23 -20.24 8.43 -13.81
N PRO A 24 -20.81 9.02 -14.88
CA PRO A 24 -20.66 8.46 -16.22
C PRO A 24 -19.18 8.34 -16.54
N LEU A 25 -18.77 7.15 -17.01
CA LEU A 25 -17.39 6.89 -17.44
C LEU A 25 -17.01 7.94 -18.48
N GLN A 26 -15.97 8.73 -18.15
CA GLN A 26 -15.43 9.65 -19.13
C GLN A 26 -14.73 8.84 -20.22
N LEU A 27 -14.95 9.23 -21.49
CA LEU A 27 -14.17 8.67 -22.57
C LEU A 27 -12.68 8.91 -22.27
N VAL A 28 -11.87 7.86 -22.45
CA VAL A 28 -10.43 7.95 -22.33
C VAL A 28 -9.92 8.65 -23.59
N THR A 29 -10.09 9.95 -23.67
CA THR A 29 -9.52 10.72 -24.77
C THR A 29 -8.02 10.84 -24.55
N ALA A 30 -7.25 10.77 -25.65
CA ALA A 30 -5.84 11.05 -25.59
C ALA A 30 -5.61 12.44 -24.99
N GLY A 31 -4.77 12.49 -23.95
CA GLY A 31 -4.30 13.75 -23.37
C GLY A 31 -3.24 14.42 -24.25
N PRO A 32 -2.47 15.36 -23.70
CA PRO A 32 -1.36 15.99 -24.42
C PRO A 32 -0.47 14.95 -25.10
N GLY A 33 -0.08 15.17 -26.34
CA GLY A 33 0.71 14.22 -27.14
C GLY A 33 -0.02 12.96 -27.57
N ASN A 34 -1.34 12.98 -27.61
CA ASN A 34 -2.19 11.82 -27.95
C ASN A 34 -1.96 10.61 -27.03
N ARG A 35 -1.79 10.85 -25.73
CA ARG A 35 -1.56 9.81 -24.73
C ARG A 35 -2.56 9.87 -23.61
N ILE A 36 -2.81 8.71 -23.03
CA ILE A 36 -3.67 8.55 -21.86
C ILE A 36 -2.82 8.77 -20.62
N HIS A 37 -3.07 9.89 -19.92
CA HIS A 37 -2.30 10.27 -18.73
C HIS A 37 -2.91 9.70 -17.45
N GLY A 38 -2.03 9.30 -16.55
CA GLY A 38 -2.38 8.83 -15.22
C GLY A 38 -1.46 9.37 -14.15
N VAL A 39 -1.82 9.07 -12.93
CA VAL A 39 -1.00 9.32 -11.73
C VAL A 39 -0.99 8.08 -10.86
N ASP A 40 -0.02 7.96 -9.96
CA ASP A 40 -0.14 7.07 -8.84
C ASP A 40 0.00 7.82 -7.52
N ILE A 41 -0.68 7.31 -6.50
CA ILE A 41 -0.86 7.95 -5.21
C ILE A 41 -0.73 6.97 -4.05
N SER A 42 -0.37 7.52 -2.92
CA SER A 42 -0.28 6.81 -1.64
C SER A 42 -0.53 7.79 -0.48
N LYS A 43 -0.26 7.37 0.74
CA LYS A 43 -0.30 8.26 1.91
C LYS A 43 0.45 9.59 1.74
N TRP A 44 1.46 9.61 0.89
CA TRP A 44 2.27 10.82 0.66
C TRP A 44 1.51 11.95 -0.02
N GLN A 45 0.42 11.63 -0.70
CA GLN A 45 -0.47 12.62 -1.32
C GLN A 45 -1.51 13.16 -0.35
N HIS A 46 -1.58 12.63 0.88
CA HIS A 46 -2.48 13.03 1.96
C HIS A 46 -1.74 13.69 3.15
N PRO A 47 -0.91 14.74 2.94
CA PRO A 47 -0.26 15.40 4.07
C PRO A 47 -1.34 15.96 5.00
N TYR A 48 -1.23 15.68 6.30
CA TYR A 48 -2.23 16.04 7.31
C TYR A 48 -3.65 15.52 7.01
N ASP A 49 -3.75 14.31 6.44
CA ASP A 49 -5.02 13.68 6.03
C ASP A 49 -5.88 14.51 5.05
N LYS A 50 -5.29 15.47 4.36
CA LYS A 50 -6.02 16.28 3.38
C LYS A 50 -6.51 15.41 2.23
N PRO A 51 -7.80 15.51 1.86
CA PRO A 51 -8.36 14.78 0.75
C PRO A 51 -7.78 15.26 -0.58
N ILE A 52 -7.80 14.38 -1.58
CA ILE A 52 -7.43 14.69 -2.96
C ILE A 52 -8.65 15.20 -3.70
N ASN A 53 -8.47 16.23 -4.51
CA ASN A 53 -9.52 16.75 -5.39
C ASN A 53 -9.42 16.05 -6.76
N PHE A 54 -10.13 14.92 -6.91
CA PHE A 54 -10.11 14.12 -8.12
C PHE A 54 -10.80 14.80 -9.30
N GLU A 55 -11.78 15.68 -9.09
CA GLU A 55 -12.35 16.47 -10.18
C GLU A 55 -11.31 17.41 -10.79
N LYS A 56 -10.51 18.07 -9.95
CA LYS A 56 -9.40 18.89 -10.43
C LYS A 56 -8.37 18.04 -11.16
N MET A 57 -8.11 16.85 -10.68
CA MET A 57 -7.22 15.89 -11.33
C MET A 57 -7.72 15.50 -12.72
N ALA A 58 -8.99 15.16 -12.86
CA ALA A 58 -9.64 14.85 -14.14
C ALA A 58 -9.60 16.04 -15.12
N LYS A 59 -9.89 17.26 -14.62
CA LYS A 59 -9.80 18.51 -15.40
C LYS A 59 -8.37 18.81 -15.86
N ALA A 60 -7.35 18.37 -15.11
CA ALA A 60 -5.93 18.49 -15.50
C ALA A 60 -5.51 17.49 -16.59
N GLY A 61 -6.42 16.65 -17.09
CA GLY A 61 -6.17 15.70 -18.18
C GLY A 61 -5.80 14.28 -17.73
N VAL A 62 -5.82 13.99 -16.42
CA VAL A 62 -5.66 12.63 -15.90
C VAL A 62 -6.88 11.78 -16.25
N ARG A 63 -6.65 10.52 -16.62
CA ARG A 63 -7.70 9.56 -16.96
C ARG A 63 -7.69 8.33 -16.06
N PHE A 64 -6.56 8.01 -15.43
CA PHE A 64 -6.48 6.90 -14.49
C PHE A 64 -5.61 7.24 -13.27
N VAL A 65 -5.95 6.61 -12.15
CA VAL A 65 -5.24 6.73 -10.88
C VAL A 65 -4.91 5.34 -10.37
N ILE A 66 -3.63 5.07 -10.04
CA ILE A 66 -3.24 3.83 -9.38
C ILE A 66 -2.95 4.16 -7.92
N ILE A 67 -3.68 3.52 -7.00
CA ILE A 67 -3.69 3.85 -5.58
C ILE A 67 -2.91 2.79 -4.82
N LYS A 68 -2.07 3.17 -3.86
CA LYS A 68 -1.49 2.19 -2.94
C LYS A 68 -2.61 1.52 -2.14
N GLY A 69 -2.90 0.28 -2.45
CA GLY A 69 -4.00 -0.45 -1.82
C GLY A 69 -3.56 -1.38 -0.70
N SER A 70 -2.32 -1.83 -0.74
CA SER A 70 -1.78 -2.74 0.27
C SER A 70 -0.25 -2.69 0.33
N ASP A 71 0.30 -3.24 1.41
CA ASP A 71 1.73 -3.34 1.66
C ASP A 71 2.02 -4.65 2.40
N SER A 72 3.17 -5.25 2.16
CA SER A 72 3.60 -6.42 2.92
C SER A 72 3.94 -6.09 4.38
N GLN A 73 4.29 -4.82 4.66
CA GLN A 73 4.58 -4.35 6.02
C GLN A 73 3.34 -3.76 6.68
N ALA A 74 2.97 -4.29 7.84
CA ALA A 74 1.74 -3.96 8.53
C ALA A 74 1.49 -2.46 8.79
N PRO A 75 2.46 -1.63 9.25
CA PRO A 75 2.21 -0.20 9.43
C PRO A 75 1.86 0.54 8.14
N ALA A 76 2.53 0.19 7.03
CA ALA A 76 2.26 0.78 5.73
C ALA A 76 0.95 0.26 5.13
N ASP A 77 0.59 -0.99 5.40
CA ASP A 77 -0.67 -1.59 4.96
C ASP A 77 -1.89 -0.94 5.60
N ALA A 78 -1.85 -0.65 6.90
CA ALA A 78 -2.92 0.05 7.59
C ALA A 78 -3.20 1.43 6.98
N LEU A 79 -2.14 2.17 6.60
CA LEU A 79 -2.27 3.46 5.92
C LEU A 79 -2.79 3.30 4.48
N ALA A 80 -2.35 2.27 3.75
CA ALA A 80 -2.87 1.97 2.43
C ALA A 80 -4.37 1.66 2.48
N LYS A 81 -4.80 0.81 3.42
CA LYS A 81 -6.21 0.49 3.66
C LYS A 81 -7.05 1.73 3.96
N LYS A 82 -6.53 2.63 4.82
CA LYS A 82 -7.22 3.85 5.23
C LYS A 82 -7.68 4.69 4.02
N TYR A 83 -6.82 4.85 3.02
CA TYR A 83 -7.10 5.74 1.88
C TYR A 83 -7.77 5.04 0.70
N LEU A 84 -7.50 3.74 0.49
CA LEU A 84 -7.91 3.03 -0.72
C LEU A 84 -9.40 3.20 -1.07
N ILE A 85 -10.31 2.92 -0.12
CA ILE A 85 -11.74 2.93 -0.38
C ILE A 85 -12.22 4.35 -0.70
N ALA A 86 -11.79 5.33 0.09
CA ALA A 86 -12.20 6.73 -0.08
C ALA A 86 -11.68 7.29 -1.41
N ASP A 87 -10.40 7.06 -1.72
CA ASP A 87 -9.77 7.56 -2.94
C ASP A 87 -10.35 6.88 -4.19
N ARG A 88 -10.53 5.55 -4.16
CA ARG A 88 -11.16 4.83 -5.28
C ARG A 88 -12.56 5.37 -5.55
N THR A 89 -13.38 5.49 -4.50
CA THR A 89 -14.76 5.98 -4.63
C THR A 89 -14.79 7.39 -5.21
N ALA A 90 -13.97 8.30 -4.67
CA ALA A 90 -13.92 9.69 -5.12
C ALA A 90 -13.34 9.84 -6.54
N ALA A 91 -12.31 9.05 -6.88
CA ALA A 91 -11.73 9.06 -8.22
C ALA A 91 -12.72 8.53 -9.27
N GLN A 92 -13.41 7.44 -8.98
CA GLN A 92 -14.43 6.88 -9.88
C GLN A 92 -15.63 7.82 -10.04
N ALA A 93 -16.08 8.48 -8.96
CA ALA A 93 -17.11 9.50 -9.02
C ALA A 93 -16.70 10.70 -9.89
N ALA A 94 -15.41 11.05 -9.94
CA ALA A 94 -14.87 12.06 -10.83
C ALA A 94 -14.65 11.57 -12.28
N GLY A 95 -15.05 10.34 -12.60
CA GLY A 95 -14.93 9.74 -13.94
C GLY A 95 -13.52 9.21 -14.26
N LEU A 96 -12.68 8.99 -13.27
CA LEU A 96 -11.34 8.42 -13.46
C LEU A 96 -11.40 6.89 -13.37
N TYR A 97 -10.61 6.23 -14.20
CA TYR A 97 -10.30 4.80 -14.00
C TYR A 97 -9.39 4.64 -12.80
N THR A 98 -9.57 3.56 -12.05
CA THR A 98 -8.77 3.30 -10.86
C THR A 98 -8.05 1.97 -10.96
N GLY A 99 -6.92 1.86 -10.32
CA GLY A 99 -6.21 0.63 -10.06
C GLY A 99 -5.64 0.70 -8.66
N PHE A 100 -5.10 -0.41 -8.18
CA PHE A 100 -4.28 -0.32 -6.99
C PHE A 100 -2.98 -1.10 -7.13
N TYR A 101 -1.99 -0.80 -6.27
CA TYR A 101 -0.77 -1.56 -6.21
C TYR A 101 -0.51 -2.12 -4.83
N TYR A 102 0.16 -3.27 -4.83
CA TYR A 102 0.65 -3.99 -3.66
C TYR A 102 2.15 -3.83 -3.57
N PHE A 103 2.65 -3.14 -2.55
CA PHE A 103 4.08 -3.01 -2.30
C PHE A 103 4.62 -4.23 -1.57
N SER A 104 5.63 -4.88 -2.15
CA SER A 104 6.10 -6.19 -1.69
C SER A 104 7.49 -6.17 -1.07
N TYR A 105 7.67 -7.01 -0.03
CA TYR A 105 8.97 -7.43 0.46
C TYR A 105 9.05 -8.96 0.41
N LEU A 106 10.21 -9.47 0.09
CA LEU A 106 10.46 -10.91 0.05
C LEU A 106 10.84 -11.44 1.43
N PRO A 107 10.59 -12.73 1.71
CA PRO A 107 10.96 -13.36 2.97
C PRO A 107 12.47 -13.57 3.09
N ASP A 108 12.99 -13.51 4.33
CA ASP A 108 14.39 -13.80 4.61
C ASP A 108 14.68 -15.30 4.68
N THR A 109 14.51 -15.97 3.56
CA THR A 109 14.77 -17.40 3.42
C THR A 109 15.40 -17.73 2.07
N THR A 110 16.07 -18.89 1.99
CA THR A 110 16.55 -19.47 0.72
C THR A 110 15.79 -20.73 0.36
N LYS A 111 14.89 -21.21 1.22
CA LYS A 111 14.11 -22.42 0.99
C LYS A 111 12.96 -22.14 0.03
N LYS A 112 12.98 -22.82 -1.10
CA LYS A 112 12.00 -22.65 -2.19
C LYS A 112 10.56 -22.78 -1.72
N ALA A 113 10.26 -23.74 -0.85
CA ALA A 113 8.92 -23.95 -0.33
C ALA A 113 8.42 -22.76 0.50
N GLU A 114 9.29 -22.16 1.33
CA GLU A 114 8.96 -20.98 2.13
C GLU A 114 8.76 -19.72 1.25
N ILE A 115 9.56 -19.57 0.19
CA ILE A 115 9.41 -18.48 -0.79
C ILE A 115 8.06 -18.57 -1.50
N ILE A 116 7.66 -19.79 -1.93
CA ILE A 116 6.37 -20.02 -2.57
C ILE A 116 5.22 -19.77 -1.58
N ALA A 117 5.33 -20.26 -0.35
CA ALA A 117 4.30 -20.07 0.66
C ALA A 117 4.08 -18.59 0.99
N ASP A 118 5.15 -17.81 1.15
CA ASP A 118 5.10 -16.38 1.37
C ASP A 118 4.46 -15.63 0.19
N ALA A 119 4.89 -15.93 -1.04
CA ALA A 119 4.31 -15.33 -2.24
C ALA A 119 2.80 -15.58 -2.35
N LYS A 120 2.35 -16.80 -2.03
CA LYS A 120 0.92 -17.15 -1.99
C LYS A 120 0.17 -16.40 -0.90
N ALA A 121 0.75 -16.28 0.30
CA ALA A 121 0.15 -15.53 1.39
C ALA A 121 -0.01 -14.05 1.03
N GLN A 122 1.00 -13.43 0.43
CA GLN A 122 0.93 -12.05 -0.01
C GLN A 122 -0.03 -11.85 -1.22
N ALA A 123 -0.12 -12.81 -2.14
CA ALA A 123 -1.13 -12.81 -3.21
C ALA A 123 -2.54 -12.88 -2.62
N GLN A 124 -2.76 -13.74 -1.65
CA GLN A 124 -4.04 -13.90 -0.97
C GLN A 124 -4.45 -12.62 -0.22
N LYS A 125 -3.51 -11.94 0.42
CA LYS A 125 -3.74 -10.61 1.02
C LYS A 125 -4.22 -9.59 -0.02
N THR A 126 -3.66 -9.64 -1.22
CA THR A 126 -4.08 -8.79 -2.33
C THR A 126 -5.50 -9.12 -2.79
N ILE A 127 -5.83 -10.40 -2.93
CA ILE A 127 -7.18 -10.87 -3.29
C ILE A 127 -8.19 -10.43 -2.25
N TRP A 128 -7.87 -10.59 -0.98
CA TRP A 128 -8.71 -10.11 0.12
C TRP A 128 -8.93 -8.60 0.06
N ARG A 129 -7.87 -7.82 -0.19
CA ARG A 129 -7.97 -6.36 -0.34
C ARG A 129 -8.87 -5.97 -1.53
N LEU A 130 -8.79 -6.69 -2.64
CA LEU A 130 -9.72 -6.55 -3.76
C LEU A 130 -11.16 -6.88 -3.34
N GLY A 131 -11.34 -7.93 -2.54
CA GLY A 131 -12.64 -8.29 -2.01
C GLY A 131 -13.25 -7.19 -1.14
N GLU A 132 -12.47 -6.56 -0.26
CA GLU A 132 -12.94 -5.46 0.60
C GLU A 132 -13.44 -4.23 -0.19
N ILE A 133 -12.93 -4.01 -1.39
CA ILE A 133 -13.40 -2.91 -2.28
C ILE A 133 -14.48 -3.36 -3.27
N GLY A 134 -15.02 -4.57 -3.12
CA GLY A 134 -16.09 -5.10 -3.97
C GLY A 134 -15.64 -5.76 -5.27
N GLY A 135 -14.36 -6.07 -5.40
CA GLY A 135 -13.78 -6.70 -6.59
C GLY A 135 -13.43 -5.72 -7.70
N TYR A 136 -13.37 -6.23 -8.93
CA TYR A 136 -13.15 -5.41 -10.12
C TYR A 136 -14.46 -5.03 -10.79
N THR A 137 -14.57 -3.77 -11.18
CA THR A 137 -15.54 -3.25 -12.14
C THR A 137 -14.86 -2.98 -13.49
N GLU A 138 -15.61 -2.58 -14.50
CA GLU A 138 -15.04 -2.12 -15.78
C GLU A 138 -14.38 -0.73 -15.69
N GLN A 139 -14.40 -0.11 -14.51
CA GLN A 139 -13.68 1.13 -14.22
C GLN A 139 -12.35 0.86 -13.47
N ASP A 140 -12.02 -0.41 -13.23
CA ASP A 140 -10.79 -0.79 -12.53
C ASP A 140 -9.75 -1.40 -13.47
N LEU A 141 -8.52 -0.92 -13.38
CA LEU A 141 -7.32 -1.54 -13.93
C LEU A 141 -6.95 -2.77 -13.10
N PRO A 142 -6.24 -3.74 -13.68
CA PRO A 142 -5.66 -4.83 -12.90
C PRO A 142 -4.75 -4.31 -11.80
N VAL A 143 -4.69 -5.04 -10.67
CA VAL A 143 -3.74 -4.73 -9.59
C VAL A 143 -2.31 -4.82 -10.08
N ALA A 144 -1.43 -4.00 -9.51
CA ALA A 144 0.00 -4.05 -9.78
C ALA A 144 0.77 -4.68 -8.62
N LEU A 145 1.67 -5.61 -8.94
CA LEU A 145 2.74 -6.04 -8.04
C LEU A 145 3.85 -5.00 -8.10
N ASP A 146 4.03 -4.27 -7.02
CA ASP A 146 5.12 -3.29 -6.86
C ASP A 146 6.33 -3.99 -6.24
N LEU A 147 7.38 -4.17 -7.04
CA LEU A 147 8.58 -4.91 -6.73
C LEU A 147 9.82 -4.05 -6.95
N GLU A 148 10.33 -3.46 -5.86
CA GLU A 148 11.39 -2.46 -5.90
C GLU A 148 12.64 -2.85 -5.09
N THR A 149 12.53 -3.86 -4.24
CA THR A 149 13.65 -4.27 -3.39
C THR A 149 13.77 -5.78 -3.32
N ASN A 150 15.02 -6.25 -3.31
CA ASN A 150 15.36 -7.64 -3.00
C ASN A 150 16.09 -7.74 -1.64
N CYS A 151 16.07 -6.67 -0.85
CA CYS A 151 16.60 -6.68 0.50
C CYS A 151 15.65 -7.46 1.42
N VAL A 152 16.16 -8.52 2.03
CA VAL A 152 15.36 -9.40 2.91
C VAL A 152 15.76 -9.29 4.37
N ARG A 153 16.83 -8.57 4.68
CA ARG A 153 17.24 -8.30 6.08
C ARG A 153 17.85 -6.93 6.21
N ILE A 154 17.21 -6.08 7.00
CA ILE A 154 17.68 -4.73 7.30
C ILE A 154 18.11 -4.68 8.77
N ILE A 155 19.32 -4.18 9.05
CA ILE A 155 19.81 -3.93 10.42
C ILE A 155 20.30 -2.49 10.45
N SER A 156 19.79 -1.70 11.38
CA SER A 156 20.11 -0.28 11.53
C SER A 156 19.98 0.52 10.21
N GLY A 157 18.90 0.27 9.46
CA GLY A 157 18.64 0.95 8.19
C GLY A 157 19.50 0.51 7.00
N ILE A 158 20.39 -0.48 7.18
CA ILE A 158 21.28 -0.98 6.13
C ILE A 158 20.88 -2.40 5.73
N CYS A 159 20.75 -2.64 4.43
CA CYS A 159 20.50 -3.98 3.93
C CYS A 159 21.70 -4.89 4.19
N LYS A 160 21.48 -5.99 4.91
CA LYS A 160 22.50 -7.00 5.26
C LYS A 160 22.36 -8.29 4.47
N LYS A 161 21.21 -8.52 3.85
CA LYS A 161 21.00 -9.72 3.03
C LYS A 161 20.05 -9.41 1.88
N TYR A 162 20.41 -9.91 0.72
CA TYR A 162 19.61 -9.79 -0.50
C TYR A 162 19.10 -11.16 -0.96
N ALA A 163 17.88 -11.23 -1.44
CA ALA A 163 17.39 -12.40 -2.14
C ALA A 163 18.13 -12.59 -3.46
N SER A 164 18.34 -13.83 -3.85
CA SER A 164 18.94 -14.15 -5.16
C SER A 164 17.97 -13.80 -6.30
N ARG A 165 18.52 -13.52 -7.48
CA ARG A 165 17.72 -13.24 -8.70
C ARG A 165 16.69 -14.32 -9.00
N ALA A 166 17.05 -15.58 -8.80
CA ALA A 166 16.16 -16.72 -9.00
C ALA A 166 15.00 -16.71 -7.98
N ASN A 167 15.28 -16.39 -6.71
CA ASN A 167 14.27 -16.34 -5.66
C ASN A 167 13.30 -15.15 -5.87
N VAL A 168 13.79 -13.99 -6.27
CA VAL A 168 12.94 -12.84 -6.62
C VAL A 168 12.00 -13.22 -7.77
N SER A 169 12.52 -13.82 -8.83
CA SER A 169 11.71 -14.21 -9.99
C SER A 169 10.70 -15.32 -9.67
N LEU A 170 11.08 -16.29 -8.82
CA LEU A 170 10.17 -17.34 -8.35
C LEU A 170 9.02 -16.74 -7.55
N TRP A 171 9.35 -15.88 -6.58
CA TRP A 171 8.38 -15.22 -5.74
C TRP A 171 7.39 -14.39 -6.56
N ALA A 172 7.91 -13.50 -7.42
CA ALA A 172 7.09 -12.66 -8.29
C ALA A 172 6.17 -13.48 -9.20
N LYS A 173 6.70 -14.53 -9.86
CA LYS A 173 5.90 -15.41 -10.71
C LYS A 173 4.79 -16.09 -9.91
N THR A 174 5.07 -16.59 -8.72
CA THR A 174 4.07 -17.25 -7.87
C THR A 174 2.94 -16.27 -7.52
N TRP A 175 3.28 -15.09 -7.02
CA TRP A 175 2.30 -14.07 -6.68
C TRP A 175 1.40 -13.70 -7.87
N LEU A 176 2.00 -13.42 -9.02
CA LEU A 176 1.29 -13.04 -10.25
C LEU A 176 0.33 -14.14 -10.71
N THR A 177 0.77 -15.40 -10.66
CA THR A 177 -0.05 -16.54 -11.08
C THR A 177 -1.24 -16.76 -10.14
N GLU A 178 -1.07 -16.62 -8.83
CA GLU A 178 -2.16 -16.79 -7.85
C GLU A 178 -3.22 -15.69 -8.02
N VAL A 179 -2.81 -14.43 -8.19
CA VAL A 179 -3.75 -13.33 -8.39
C VAL A 179 -4.48 -13.44 -9.74
N GLU A 180 -3.76 -13.79 -10.83
CA GLU A 180 -4.38 -14.02 -12.14
C GLU A 180 -5.40 -15.16 -12.09
N ALA A 181 -5.03 -16.29 -11.47
CA ALA A 181 -5.90 -17.46 -11.37
C ALA A 181 -7.21 -17.17 -10.63
N LYS A 182 -7.15 -16.33 -9.57
CA LYS A 182 -8.34 -15.97 -8.79
C LYS A 182 -9.20 -14.90 -9.48
N THR A 183 -8.58 -13.89 -10.06
CA THR A 183 -9.31 -12.71 -10.58
C THR A 183 -9.59 -12.76 -12.07
N ASN A 184 -9.01 -13.72 -12.77
CA ASN A 184 -9.02 -13.83 -14.24
C ASN A 184 -8.53 -12.56 -14.96
N ARG A 185 -7.75 -11.72 -14.26
CA ARG A 185 -7.08 -10.55 -14.82
C ARG A 185 -5.57 -10.66 -14.59
N LYS A 186 -4.78 -10.36 -15.61
CA LYS A 186 -3.32 -10.34 -15.49
C LYS A 186 -2.87 -9.13 -14.69
N PRO A 187 -2.25 -9.31 -13.50
CA PRO A 187 -1.70 -8.19 -12.74
C PRO A 187 -0.58 -7.49 -13.51
N PHE A 188 -0.39 -6.20 -13.25
CA PHE A 188 0.81 -5.50 -13.67
C PHE A 188 2.02 -5.92 -12.84
N VAL A 189 3.20 -5.84 -13.46
CA VAL A 189 4.47 -5.78 -12.73
C VAL A 189 4.94 -4.34 -12.76
N TYR A 190 5.05 -3.71 -11.58
CA TYR A 190 5.71 -2.41 -11.45
C TYR A 190 7.13 -2.61 -10.94
N SER A 191 8.06 -1.95 -11.59
CA SER A 191 9.47 -1.90 -11.19
C SER A 191 10.24 -0.85 -12.01
N PHE A 192 11.54 -0.79 -11.81
CA PHE A 192 12.44 0.08 -12.57
C PHE A 192 13.57 -0.71 -13.25
N PRO A 193 14.17 -0.19 -14.36
CA PRO A 193 15.08 -0.95 -15.21
C PRO A 193 16.26 -1.59 -14.48
N SER A 194 16.92 -0.86 -13.57
CA SER A 194 18.08 -1.39 -12.85
C SER A 194 17.70 -2.52 -11.88
N PHE A 195 16.53 -2.47 -11.24
CA PHE A 195 16.05 -3.56 -10.41
C PHE A 195 15.76 -4.81 -11.26
N LEU A 196 15.01 -4.66 -12.34
CA LEU A 196 14.71 -5.78 -13.24
C LEU A 196 15.99 -6.46 -13.73
N GLN A 197 16.99 -5.68 -14.09
CA GLN A 197 18.25 -6.19 -14.62
C GLN A 197 19.14 -6.86 -13.56
N ASN A 198 19.21 -6.29 -12.37
CA ASN A 198 20.16 -6.69 -11.33
C ASN A 198 19.59 -7.67 -10.33
N ALA A 199 18.29 -7.61 -10.05
CA ALA A 199 17.63 -8.39 -9.00
C ALA A 199 16.75 -9.53 -9.52
N MET A 200 16.52 -9.64 -10.83
CA MET A 200 15.67 -10.68 -11.41
C MET A 200 16.40 -11.52 -12.48
N THR A 201 15.88 -12.72 -12.71
CA THR A 201 16.29 -13.56 -13.83
C THR A 201 15.37 -13.32 -15.02
N ARG A 202 15.90 -13.19 -16.24
CA ARG A 202 15.07 -13.07 -17.45
C ARG A 202 14.13 -14.25 -17.58
N SER A 203 12.85 -13.98 -17.90
CA SER A 203 11.82 -14.99 -17.99
C SER A 203 10.74 -14.62 -18.99
N SER A 204 10.49 -15.49 -19.95
CA SER A 204 9.36 -15.39 -20.87
C SER A 204 8.01 -15.54 -20.15
N GLN A 205 8.00 -16.16 -18.98
CA GLN A 205 6.79 -16.28 -18.16
C GLN A 205 6.41 -14.95 -17.51
N LEU A 206 7.41 -14.20 -17.00
CA LEU A 206 7.17 -12.85 -16.47
C LEU A 206 6.78 -11.88 -17.58
N ALA A 207 7.35 -12.00 -18.77
CA ALA A 207 7.02 -11.15 -19.93
C ALA A 207 5.57 -11.28 -20.43
N LYS A 208 4.80 -12.25 -19.93
CA LYS A 208 3.37 -12.40 -20.24
C LYS A 208 2.48 -11.43 -19.46
N TYR A 209 3.00 -10.84 -18.40
CA TYR A 209 2.31 -9.87 -17.56
C TYR A 209 2.55 -8.45 -18.06
N PRO A 210 1.56 -7.57 -18.00
CA PRO A 210 1.73 -6.18 -18.40
C PRO A 210 2.76 -5.49 -17.51
N LEU A 211 3.65 -4.69 -18.11
CA LEU A 211 4.69 -3.96 -17.40
C LEU A 211 4.26 -2.51 -17.15
N TRP A 212 4.36 -2.07 -15.91
CA TRP A 212 4.36 -0.68 -15.49
C TRP A 212 5.79 -0.32 -15.06
N ILE A 213 6.48 0.48 -15.85
CA ILE A 213 7.92 0.75 -15.67
C ILE A 213 8.15 2.17 -15.16
N ALA A 214 8.91 2.31 -14.07
CA ALA A 214 9.43 3.59 -13.62
C ALA A 214 10.78 3.85 -14.30
N ALA A 215 10.82 4.88 -15.15
CA ALA A 215 12.07 5.30 -15.80
C ALA A 215 12.01 6.81 -15.99
N TYR A 216 12.66 7.54 -15.10
CA TYR A 216 12.56 8.99 -15.05
C TYR A 216 13.42 9.61 -16.15
N GLY A 217 12.73 10.31 -17.05
CA GLY A 217 13.35 11.00 -18.18
C GLY A 217 13.67 12.46 -17.88
N LYS A 218 14.09 13.16 -18.91
CA LYS A 218 14.63 14.51 -18.83
C LYS A 218 13.66 15.64 -18.51
N GLN A 219 12.36 15.40 -18.56
CA GLN A 219 11.33 16.43 -18.44
C GLN A 219 10.30 16.02 -17.39
N PRO A 220 10.60 16.17 -16.10
CA PRO A 220 9.82 15.56 -15.06
C PRO A 220 8.52 16.29 -14.70
N ALA A 221 8.37 17.57 -15.04
CA ALA A 221 7.33 18.40 -14.46
C ALA A 221 6.07 18.56 -15.32
N GLU A 222 6.16 18.20 -16.59
CA GLU A 222 5.05 18.40 -17.54
C GLU A 222 4.47 17.05 -17.96
N PRO A 223 3.15 16.96 -18.21
CA PRO A 223 2.60 15.84 -18.95
C PRO A 223 3.28 15.88 -20.32
N ALA A 224 4.44 15.25 -20.37
CA ALA A 224 5.36 15.41 -21.47
C ALA A 224 4.73 14.87 -22.73
N ASN A 225 4.65 15.70 -23.74
CA ASN A 225 4.32 15.26 -25.09
C ASN A 225 5.23 14.11 -25.53
N HIS A 226 6.43 14.05 -24.97
CA HIS A 226 7.45 13.03 -25.22
C HIS A 226 8.10 12.61 -23.89
N PRO A 227 7.44 11.81 -23.05
CA PRO A 227 8.15 11.21 -21.94
C PRO A 227 9.29 10.39 -22.54
N GLY A 228 10.54 10.78 -22.37
CA GLY A 228 11.82 10.21 -22.80
C GLY A 228 11.88 8.76 -23.26
N MET A 229 11.13 8.37 -24.25
CA MET A 229 10.93 6.98 -24.72
C MET A 229 12.23 6.19 -24.90
N LYS A 230 13.34 6.86 -25.12
CA LYS A 230 14.65 6.22 -25.32
C LYS A 230 15.23 5.57 -24.07
N SER A 231 14.80 5.96 -22.88
CA SER A 231 15.37 5.44 -21.63
C SER A 231 14.78 4.11 -21.20
N VAL A 232 13.66 3.69 -21.76
CA VAL A 232 12.98 2.45 -21.37
C VAL A 232 13.34 1.27 -22.25
N GLY A 233 13.78 1.52 -23.49
CA GLY A 233 13.91 0.52 -24.56
C GLY A 233 14.71 -0.72 -24.20
N CYS A 234 16.03 -0.61 -24.12
CA CYS A 234 16.92 -1.75 -23.91
C CYS A 234 16.94 -2.30 -22.48
N PHE A 235 16.30 -1.62 -21.53
CA PHE A 235 16.50 -1.86 -20.10
C PHE A 235 15.30 -2.52 -19.38
N ALA A 236 14.25 -2.88 -20.11
CA ALA A 236 13.08 -3.50 -19.49
C ALA A 236 13.23 -5.03 -19.32
N HIS A 237 14.43 -5.54 -19.28
CA HIS A 237 14.80 -6.90 -18.93
C HIS A 237 13.96 -7.97 -19.69
N SER A 238 13.04 -8.69 -19.00
CA SER A 238 12.21 -9.73 -19.62
C SER A 238 11.28 -9.20 -20.72
N TRP A 239 10.92 -7.92 -20.66
CA TRP A 239 10.02 -7.25 -21.61
C TRP A 239 10.77 -6.53 -22.76
N THR A 240 12.11 -6.56 -22.76
CA THR A 240 12.89 -5.99 -23.87
C THR A 240 12.86 -6.92 -25.08
N LYS A 241 12.45 -6.38 -26.23
CA LYS A 241 12.49 -7.06 -27.51
C LYS A 241 13.89 -7.00 -28.15
N ALA A 242 14.11 -7.78 -29.21
CA ALA A 242 15.39 -7.88 -29.90
C ALA A 242 15.88 -6.53 -30.48
N ASP A 243 14.96 -5.62 -30.80
CA ASP A 243 15.24 -4.28 -31.31
C ASP A 243 15.39 -3.20 -30.22
N CYS A 244 15.61 -3.64 -29.00
CA CYS A 244 15.71 -2.78 -27.82
C CYS A 244 14.41 -2.01 -27.46
N ARG A 245 13.28 -2.34 -28.06
CA ARG A 245 12.01 -1.80 -27.61
C ARG A 245 11.48 -2.60 -26.41
N ALA A 246 10.97 -1.88 -25.42
CA ALA A 246 10.28 -2.50 -24.29
C ALA A 246 8.79 -2.61 -24.59
N ASP A 247 8.22 -3.77 -24.23
CA ASP A 247 6.79 -3.97 -24.27
C ASP A 247 6.20 -3.59 -22.90
N TYR A 248 6.01 -2.29 -22.68
CA TYR A 248 5.38 -1.78 -21.46
C TYR A 248 4.02 -1.17 -21.78
N GLN A 249 3.11 -1.25 -20.82
CA GLN A 249 1.77 -0.67 -20.94
C GLN A 249 1.67 0.67 -20.22
N ILE A 250 2.33 0.82 -19.08
CA ILE A 250 2.34 2.08 -18.34
C ILE A 250 3.79 2.49 -18.08
N TRP A 251 4.06 3.77 -18.23
CA TRP A 251 5.33 4.36 -17.90
C TRP A 251 5.18 5.47 -16.88
N GLN A 252 5.74 5.26 -15.69
CA GLN A 252 5.92 6.30 -14.70
C GLN A 252 7.18 7.09 -15.08
N TYR A 253 6.99 8.28 -15.61
CA TYR A 253 8.10 9.05 -16.20
C TYR A 253 8.71 10.09 -15.28
N THR A 254 8.07 10.38 -14.13
CA THR A 254 8.58 11.27 -13.09
C THR A 254 7.85 11.06 -11.77
N SER A 255 8.55 11.28 -10.66
CA SER A 255 8.00 11.44 -9.30
C SER A 255 7.95 12.91 -8.85
N CYS A 256 8.13 13.85 -9.78
CA CYS A 256 8.27 15.27 -9.51
C CYS A 256 7.16 16.12 -10.15
N GLY A 257 6.02 15.52 -10.47
CA GLY A 257 4.84 16.25 -10.93
C GLY A 257 4.38 17.26 -9.87
N LYS A 258 3.88 18.42 -10.30
CA LYS A 258 3.40 19.48 -9.39
C LYS A 258 2.06 19.08 -8.77
N GLY A 259 2.04 18.64 -7.50
CA GLY A 259 0.85 18.14 -6.83
C GLY A 259 -0.35 19.07 -6.89
N SER A 260 -0.14 20.37 -6.69
CA SER A 260 -1.24 21.36 -6.73
C SER A 260 -1.97 21.46 -8.08
N LYS A 261 -1.29 21.11 -9.19
CA LYS A 261 -1.93 21.03 -10.52
C LYS A 261 -2.97 19.92 -10.58
N TYR A 262 -2.71 18.82 -9.91
CA TYR A 262 -3.52 17.61 -9.93
C TYR A 262 -4.44 17.46 -8.71
N GLY A 263 -4.68 18.54 -7.98
CA GLY A 263 -5.61 18.50 -6.84
C GLY A 263 -5.06 17.83 -5.59
N VAL A 264 -3.74 17.67 -5.49
CA VAL A 264 -3.06 17.03 -4.36
C VAL A 264 -2.47 18.08 -3.44
N ALA A 265 -2.56 17.87 -2.14
CA ALA A 265 -2.00 18.79 -1.16
C ALA A 265 -0.49 18.66 -0.98
N SER A 266 0.10 17.52 -1.36
CA SER A 266 1.56 17.38 -1.38
C SER A 266 2.17 18.22 -2.50
N SER A 267 3.46 18.58 -2.35
CA SER A 267 4.18 19.32 -3.39
C SER A 267 4.43 18.49 -4.66
N ARG A 268 4.41 17.16 -4.54
CA ARG A 268 4.80 16.21 -5.60
C ARG A 268 3.76 15.13 -5.81
N ILE A 269 3.72 14.63 -7.05
CA ILE A 269 2.91 13.49 -7.45
C ILE A 269 3.61 12.74 -8.58
N ASP A 270 3.44 11.44 -8.62
CA ASP A 270 3.99 10.58 -9.65
C ASP A 270 3.11 10.62 -10.90
N LEU A 271 3.76 10.83 -12.07
CA LEU A 271 3.06 10.98 -13.33
C LEU A 271 3.33 9.80 -14.24
N ASN A 272 2.24 9.32 -14.83
CA ASN A 272 2.20 8.14 -15.67
C ASN A 272 1.62 8.43 -17.04
N VAL A 273 1.98 7.59 -18.00
CA VAL A 273 1.37 7.60 -19.33
C VAL A 273 1.16 6.15 -19.80
N PHE A 274 -0.01 5.88 -20.33
CA PHE A 274 -0.31 4.60 -20.94
C PHE A 274 0.28 4.52 -22.37
N SER A 275 0.86 3.38 -22.72
CA SER A 275 1.48 3.10 -24.01
C SER A 275 0.56 2.31 -24.92
N GLY A 276 -0.45 2.95 -25.49
CA GLY A 276 -1.38 2.25 -26.35
C GLY A 276 -2.55 3.12 -26.81
N SER A 277 -3.43 2.52 -27.64
CA SER A 277 -4.70 3.12 -28.00
C SER A 277 -5.73 3.01 -26.87
N GLU A 278 -6.82 3.73 -27.01
CA GLU A 278 -7.97 3.62 -26.09
C GLU A 278 -8.51 2.18 -26.04
N ASP A 279 -8.62 1.49 -27.16
CA ASP A 279 -9.07 0.09 -27.19
C ASP A 279 -8.18 -0.83 -26.35
N LYS A 280 -6.87 -0.63 -26.39
CA LYS A 280 -5.93 -1.38 -25.54
C LYS A 280 -6.08 -1.04 -24.06
N PHE A 281 -6.41 0.21 -23.75
CA PHE A 281 -6.68 0.61 -22.38
C PHE A 281 -7.97 -0.04 -21.88
N TYR A 282 -9.05 0.05 -22.64
CA TYR A 282 -10.33 -0.61 -22.30
C TYR A 282 -10.21 -2.12 -22.19
N ALA A 283 -9.35 -2.75 -22.99
CA ALA A 283 -9.09 -4.18 -22.86
C ALA A 283 -8.50 -4.58 -21.50
N LEU A 284 -7.81 -3.67 -20.81
CA LEU A 284 -7.31 -3.90 -19.45
C LEU A 284 -8.42 -3.85 -18.39
N THR A 285 -9.46 -3.05 -18.62
CA THR A 285 -10.57 -2.88 -17.66
C THR A 285 -11.72 -3.84 -17.90
N LYS A 286 -11.68 -4.59 -19.01
CA LYS A 286 -12.76 -5.45 -19.44
C LYS A 286 -13.01 -6.59 -18.47
N GLY A 287 -14.28 -6.80 -18.17
CA GLY A 287 -14.79 -7.88 -17.32
C GLY A 287 -14.88 -7.44 -15.85
N VAL A 288 -15.75 -8.11 -15.13
CA VAL A 288 -16.01 -7.89 -13.70
C VAL A 288 -15.54 -9.09 -12.93
N TRP A 289 -14.90 -8.87 -11.79
CA TRP A 289 -14.65 -9.92 -10.82
C TRP A 289 -15.36 -9.56 -9.51
N GLN A 290 -16.20 -10.47 -9.05
CA GLN A 290 -16.88 -10.34 -7.76
C GLN A 290 -16.23 -11.27 -6.74
N PRO A 291 -15.99 -10.79 -5.52
CA PRO A 291 -15.44 -11.62 -4.45
C PRO A 291 -16.44 -12.70 -4.04
N GLU A 292 -15.94 -13.89 -3.75
CA GLU A 292 -16.69 -14.92 -3.06
C GLU A 292 -16.63 -14.69 -1.54
N ALA A 293 -17.51 -15.36 -0.78
CA ALA A 293 -17.51 -15.22 0.67
C ALA A 293 -16.13 -15.55 1.28
N VAL A 294 -15.42 -16.53 0.73
CA VAL A 294 -14.07 -16.91 1.16
C VAL A 294 -13.05 -15.79 0.97
N ASP A 295 -13.23 -14.93 0.00
CA ASP A 295 -12.34 -13.79 -0.26
C ASP A 295 -12.56 -12.63 0.73
N LEU A 296 -13.67 -12.65 1.44
CA LEU A 296 -14.04 -11.67 2.46
C LEU A 296 -13.73 -12.14 3.88
N LEU A 297 -13.45 -13.43 4.04
CA LEU A 297 -13.09 -13.98 5.33
C LEU A 297 -11.62 -13.65 5.65
N PRO A 298 -11.31 -13.31 6.90
CA PRO A 298 -9.92 -13.30 7.33
C PRO A 298 -9.35 -14.70 7.12
N PHE A 299 -8.22 -14.79 6.40
CA PHE A 299 -7.54 -16.07 6.14
C PHE A 299 -6.88 -16.67 7.37
N ASN A 300 -6.99 -16.02 8.45
CA ASN A 300 -6.30 -16.27 9.67
C ASN A 300 -7.26 -16.81 10.73
N GLU A 301 -6.73 -17.64 11.57
CA GLU A 301 -7.43 -18.14 12.73
C GLU A 301 -7.92 -16.95 13.58
N PRO A 302 -9.20 -16.91 13.97
CA PRO A 302 -9.71 -15.88 14.86
C PRO A 302 -8.85 -15.75 16.11
N THR A 303 -8.54 -14.51 16.48
CA THR A 303 -7.69 -14.22 17.62
C THR A 303 -8.31 -13.11 18.46
N THR A 304 -8.31 -13.28 19.75
CA THR A 304 -8.71 -12.25 20.71
C THR A 304 -7.48 -11.76 21.45
N ALA A 305 -7.15 -10.47 21.30
CA ALA A 305 -6.14 -9.84 22.10
C ALA A 305 -6.77 -9.10 23.28
N THR A 306 -6.09 -9.17 24.42
CA THR A 306 -6.51 -8.54 25.66
C THR A 306 -5.37 -7.71 26.23
N LEU A 307 -5.66 -6.48 26.60
CA LEU A 307 -4.72 -5.60 27.29
C LEU A 307 -4.68 -5.99 28.78
N ILE A 308 -3.56 -6.56 29.21
CA ILE A 308 -3.36 -7.05 30.59
C ILE A 308 -2.93 -5.91 31.50
N SER A 309 -2.08 -5.02 30.99
CA SER A 309 -1.72 -3.78 31.70
C SER A 309 -1.57 -2.62 30.73
N SER A 310 -1.89 -1.43 31.20
CA SER A 310 -1.77 -0.18 30.47
C SER A 310 -1.33 0.94 31.39
N VAL A 311 -0.84 2.00 30.80
CA VAL A 311 -0.56 3.25 31.51
C VAL A 311 -1.67 4.25 31.26
N THR A 312 -1.95 5.11 32.24
CA THR A 312 -2.89 6.22 32.10
C THR A 312 -2.21 7.55 32.06
N SER A 313 -1.03 7.68 32.67
CA SER A 313 -0.22 8.89 32.66
C SER A 313 1.26 8.56 32.89
N ILE A 314 2.12 9.26 32.19
CA ILE A 314 3.58 9.17 32.32
C ILE A 314 4.19 10.56 32.08
N THR A 315 5.52 10.68 32.23
CA THR A 315 6.27 11.88 31.82
C THR A 315 7.04 11.64 30.51
N THR A 316 7.52 12.70 29.86
CA THR A 316 8.33 12.61 28.64
C THR A 316 9.67 11.86 28.84
N ASN A 317 10.08 11.62 30.09
CA ASN A 317 11.30 10.88 30.45
C ASN A 317 11.05 9.40 30.67
N ASP A 318 9.79 8.98 30.70
CA ASP A 318 9.38 7.61 30.94
C ASP A 318 9.04 6.87 29.64
N SER A 319 8.76 5.59 29.76
CA SER A 319 8.15 4.79 28.69
C SER A 319 6.71 4.42 29.03
N ALA A 320 5.86 4.40 28.03
CA ALA A 320 4.53 3.82 28.14
C ALA A 320 4.62 2.32 27.80
N ASP A 321 4.37 1.48 28.80
CA ASP A 321 4.46 0.03 28.66
C ASP A 321 3.05 -0.58 28.66
N PHE A 322 2.74 -1.34 27.61
CA PHE A 322 1.47 -2.04 27.43
C PHE A 322 1.71 -3.54 27.33
N VAL A 323 1.04 -4.31 28.18
CA VAL A 323 1.16 -5.77 28.18
C VAL A 323 -0.08 -6.38 27.52
N VAL A 324 0.13 -7.22 26.52
CA VAL A 324 -0.94 -7.82 25.69
C VAL A 324 -0.79 -9.33 25.68
N ASP A 325 -1.90 -10.02 25.92
CA ASP A 325 -2.06 -11.44 25.62
C ASP A 325 -2.93 -11.59 24.37
N ALA A 326 -2.60 -12.54 23.50
CA ALA A 326 -3.45 -12.94 22.39
C ALA A 326 -3.71 -14.44 22.45
N VAL A 327 -4.97 -14.81 22.28
CA VAL A 327 -5.41 -16.21 22.41
C VAL A 327 -6.28 -16.62 21.22
N ARG A 328 -6.23 -17.88 20.88
CA ARG A 328 -7.15 -18.56 19.94
C ARG A 328 -8.53 -18.73 20.54
N PRO A 329 -9.56 -19.09 19.75
CA PRO A 329 -10.92 -19.36 20.27
C PRO A 329 -10.96 -20.45 21.34
N ASN A 330 -10.02 -21.38 21.32
CA ASN A 330 -9.89 -22.44 22.33
C ASN A 330 -9.12 -22.01 23.60
N GLY A 331 -8.77 -20.73 23.71
CA GLY A 331 -8.03 -20.16 24.84
C GLY A 331 -6.52 -20.41 24.82
N THR A 332 -5.97 -21.13 23.83
CA THR A 332 -4.51 -21.33 23.76
C THR A 332 -3.81 -20.05 23.33
N PRO A 333 -2.64 -19.74 23.95
CA PRO A 333 -1.86 -18.55 23.55
C PRO A 333 -1.41 -18.60 22.09
N VAL A 334 -1.49 -17.48 21.42
CA VAL A 334 -0.82 -17.27 20.15
C VAL A 334 0.63 -16.92 20.42
N VAL A 335 1.55 -17.54 19.69
CA VAL A 335 3.00 -17.36 19.90
C VAL A 335 3.71 -16.72 18.69
N THR A 336 2.97 -16.29 17.69
CA THR A 336 3.45 -15.58 16.50
C THR A 336 2.88 -14.17 16.46
N GLY A 337 3.38 -13.34 15.57
CA GLY A 337 2.91 -11.96 15.42
C GLY A 337 3.62 -10.97 16.31
N SER A 338 3.04 -9.80 16.46
CA SER A 338 3.58 -8.65 17.18
C SER A 338 2.45 -7.72 17.65
N VAL A 339 2.82 -6.68 18.39
CA VAL A 339 1.89 -5.63 18.82
C VAL A 339 2.44 -4.25 18.47
N ARG A 340 1.53 -3.28 18.27
CA ARG A 340 1.91 -1.89 18.03
C ARG A 340 0.82 -0.94 18.52
N PHE A 341 1.20 0.32 18.77
CA PHE A 341 0.25 1.40 18.96
C PHE A 341 -0.03 2.09 17.61
N ILE A 342 -1.31 2.32 17.33
CA ILE A 342 -1.79 3.09 16.20
C ILE A 342 -2.51 4.31 16.75
N SER A 343 -1.98 5.52 16.48
CA SER A 343 -2.63 6.76 16.88
C SER A 343 -3.94 6.97 16.10
N ALA A 344 -4.99 7.42 16.79
CA ALA A 344 -6.20 7.91 16.16
C ALA A 344 -5.98 9.24 15.42
N ASP A 345 -4.96 10.00 15.82
CA ASP A 345 -4.53 11.23 15.16
C ASP A 345 -3.19 10.99 14.46
N SER A 346 -3.18 11.09 13.13
CA SER A 346 -1.98 10.92 12.31
C SER A 346 -0.91 12.00 12.50
N LEU A 347 -1.25 13.11 13.14
CA LEU A 347 -0.31 14.19 13.48
C LEU A 347 0.51 13.88 14.74
N VAL A 348 0.03 12.97 15.57
CA VAL A 348 0.72 12.58 16.80
C VAL A 348 1.92 11.71 16.48
N LYS A 349 3.11 12.15 16.87
CA LYS A 349 4.34 11.36 16.79
C LYS A 349 4.32 10.29 17.87
N VAL A 350 4.23 9.04 17.46
CA VAL A 350 4.11 7.89 18.38
C VAL A 350 5.43 7.47 19.02
N GLY A 351 6.49 8.25 18.87
CA GLY A 351 7.80 7.92 19.46
C GLY A 351 8.45 6.66 18.87
N VAL A 352 9.27 6.00 19.67
CA VAL A 352 9.89 4.71 19.33
C VAL A 352 9.06 3.60 19.98
N GLN A 353 8.79 2.55 19.22
CA GLN A 353 8.04 1.39 19.69
C GLN A 353 8.94 0.17 19.66
N ASP A 354 9.23 -0.38 20.83
CA ASP A 354 9.97 -1.63 21.01
C ASP A 354 9.01 -2.72 21.50
N VAL A 355 9.11 -3.92 20.93
CA VAL A 355 8.25 -5.03 21.29
C VAL A 355 9.10 -6.17 21.86
N ILE A 356 8.75 -6.60 23.05
CA ILE A 356 9.36 -7.73 23.74
C ILE A 356 8.31 -8.83 23.86
N ARG A 357 8.61 -10.03 23.34
CA ARG A 357 7.76 -11.20 23.49
C ARG A 357 8.32 -12.14 24.53
N SER A 358 7.51 -12.53 25.49
CA SER A 358 7.85 -13.60 26.44
C SER A 358 7.74 -14.99 25.81
N ALA A 359 8.37 -15.98 26.42
CA ALA A 359 8.24 -17.39 25.99
C ALA A 359 6.81 -17.93 26.11
N SER A 360 5.97 -17.33 26.96
CA SER A 360 4.55 -17.69 27.13
C SER A 360 3.62 -17.08 26.07
N GLY A 361 4.12 -16.33 25.10
CA GLY A 361 3.32 -15.68 24.08
C GLY A 361 2.72 -14.33 24.49
N ARG A 362 3.17 -13.75 25.60
CA ARG A 362 2.79 -12.40 26.03
C ARG A 362 3.69 -11.36 25.38
N TRP A 363 3.14 -10.26 24.92
CA TRP A 363 3.88 -9.12 24.35
C TRP A 363 3.91 -7.95 25.31
N THR A 364 5.04 -7.29 25.41
CA THR A 364 5.17 -5.97 26.04
C THR A 364 5.55 -4.98 24.95
N LEU A 365 4.65 -4.04 24.66
CA LEU A 365 4.90 -2.88 23.81
C LEU A 365 5.43 -1.76 24.70
N LYS A 366 6.65 -1.32 24.43
CA LYS A 366 7.29 -0.21 25.12
C LYS A 366 7.39 0.98 24.18
N MET A 367 6.72 2.07 24.51
CA MET A 367 6.78 3.31 23.75
C MET A 367 7.65 4.32 24.50
N SER A 368 8.63 4.89 23.79
CA SER A 368 9.57 5.87 24.36
C SER A 368 9.74 7.08 23.43
N ALA A 369 10.49 8.08 23.88
CA ALA A 369 10.67 9.34 23.14
C ALA A 369 9.32 10.03 22.78
N LEU A 370 8.37 9.97 23.70
CA LEU A 370 7.06 10.58 23.53
C LEU A 370 7.14 12.07 23.85
N THR A 371 6.33 12.88 23.15
CA THR A 371 6.15 14.30 23.44
C THR A 371 4.98 14.51 24.39
N ALA A 372 4.99 15.58 25.18
CA ALA A 372 3.85 15.92 26.04
C ALA A 372 2.56 16.09 25.21
N GLY A 373 1.48 15.50 25.69
CA GLY A 373 0.17 15.52 25.05
C GLY A 373 -0.68 14.30 25.37
N THR A 374 -1.91 14.30 24.91
CA THR A 374 -2.84 13.16 25.05
C THR A 374 -2.70 12.23 23.85
N TYR A 375 -2.49 10.96 24.13
CA TYR A 375 -2.40 9.90 23.14
C TYR A 375 -3.69 9.09 23.14
N VAL A 376 -4.41 9.14 22.03
CA VAL A 376 -5.64 8.36 21.79
C VAL A 376 -5.39 7.44 20.61
N GLY A 377 -5.72 6.16 20.75
CA GLY A 377 -5.49 5.21 19.66
C GLY A 377 -5.83 3.78 20.04
N PHE A 378 -5.16 2.86 19.42
CA PHE A 378 -5.38 1.42 19.62
C PHE A 378 -4.03 0.73 19.80
N ILE A 379 -3.98 -0.24 20.70
CA ILE A 379 -2.97 -1.29 20.65
C ILE A 379 -3.50 -2.36 19.71
N GLU A 380 -2.77 -2.67 18.65
CA GLU A 380 -3.11 -3.73 17.70
C GLU A 380 -2.17 -4.91 17.89
N TYR A 381 -2.75 -6.09 18.10
CA TYR A 381 -2.06 -7.34 17.81
C TYR A 381 -2.21 -7.63 16.32
N PHE A 382 -1.13 -8.00 15.65
CA PHE A 382 -1.12 -8.38 14.24
C PHE A 382 -0.13 -9.51 13.98
N ASP A 383 -0.43 -10.33 12.98
CA ASP A 383 0.46 -11.41 12.53
C ASP A 383 0.87 -11.15 11.07
N GLU A 384 2.15 -10.88 10.84
CA GLU A 384 2.69 -10.60 9.50
C GLU A 384 2.56 -11.82 8.57
N SER A 385 2.59 -13.04 9.13
CA SER A 385 2.36 -14.27 8.38
C SER A 385 0.88 -14.48 8.01
N GLN A 386 -0.02 -13.68 8.60
CA GLN A 386 -1.47 -13.75 8.41
C GLN A 386 -2.08 -15.11 8.78
N THR A 387 -1.44 -15.86 9.67
CA THR A 387 -2.00 -17.10 10.22
C THR A 387 -3.01 -16.82 11.33
N HIS A 388 -2.98 -15.63 11.92
CA HIS A 388 -3.88 -15.21 13.00
C HIS A 388 -4.51 -13.85 12.67
N ALA A 389 -5.79 -13.69 13.00
CA ALA A 389 -6.52 -12.46 12.81
C ALA A 389 -5.95 -11.33 13.68
N SER A 390 -5.89 -10.11 13.15
CA SER A 390 -5.56 -8.94 13.96
C SER A 390 -6.69 -8.62 14.95
N SER A 391 -6.30 -8.08 16.09
CA SER A 391 -7.22 -7.67 17.16
C SER A 391 -6.77 -6.33 17.72
N VAL A 392 -7.70 -5.41 17.96
CA VAL A 392 -7.42 -4.05 18.41
C VAL A 392 -8.05 -3.76 19.76
N MET A 393 -7.33 -3.03 20.59
CA MET A 393 -7.76 -2.61 21.93
C MET A 393 -7.63 -1.10 22.05
N PRO A 394 -8.71 -0.35 22.33
CA PRO A 394 -8.65 1.08 22.49
C PRO A 394 -7.82 1.45 23.72
N VAL A 395 -7.01 2.49 23.60
CA VAL A 395 -6.21 3.05 24.69
C VAL A 395 -6.18 4.56 24.64
N MET A 396 -6.11 5.16 25.82
CA MET A 396 -5.88 6.59 26.00
C MET A 396 -4.93 6.78 27.18
N PHE A 397 -3.89 7.60 26.99
CA PHE A 397 -2.95 7.95 28.06
C PHE A 397 -2.42 9.35 27.84
N GLU A 398 -1.94 9.96 28.93
CA GLU A 398 -1.38 11.30 28.95
C GLU A 398 0.13 11.27 29.16
N VAL A 399 0.85 12.09 28.43
CA VAL A 399 2.29 12.31 28.61
C VAL A 399 2.47 13.75 29.07
N THR A 400 2.94 13.93 30.29
CA THR A 400 3.26 15.24 30.85
C THR A 400 4.74 15.58 30.67
N GLN A 401 5.07 16.88 30.69
CA GLN A 401 6.47 17.30 30.60
C GLN A 401 7.26 16.81 31.83
N GLY A 402 8.26 15.97 31.58
CA GLY A 402 9.18 15.57 32.63
C GLY A 402 10.18 16.65 33.02
N PRO A 403 10.87 16.53 34.15
CA PRO A 403 11.91 17.48 34.57
C PRO A 403 13.00 17.56 33.49
N THR A 404 13.33 18.80 33.11
CA THR A 404 14.39 19.05 32.11
C THR A 404 15.74 18.54 32.62
N PRO A 405 16.42 17.65 31.89
CA PRO A 405 17.77 17.24 32.26
C PRO A 405 18.70 18.44 32.25
N THR A 406 19.54 18.57 33.28
CA THR A 406 20.55 19.62 33.33
C THR A 406 21.48 19.47 32.10
N PRO A 407 21.68 20.53 31.32
CA PRO A 407 22.40 20.41 30.05
C PRO A 407 23.84 19.94 30.28
N LYS A 408 24.15 18.76 29.76
CA LYS A 408 25.55 18.34 29.59
C LYS A 408 26.14 19.14 28.42
N PRO A 409 27.34 19.72 28.51
CA PRO A 409 27.92 20.49 27.41
C PRO A 409 27.94 19.62 26.14
N SER A 410 27.21 20.11 25.13
CA SER A 410 27.12 19.42 23.85
C SER A 410 28.34 19.66 22.99
N PRO A 411 28.95 18.63 22.37
CA PRO A 411 29.94 18.85 21.34
C PRO A 411 29.26 19.52 20.15
N THR A 412 29.87 20.57 19.64
CA THR A 412 29.41 21.32 18.47
C THR A 412 29.14 20.39 17.29
N LYS A 413 27.86 20.19 16.95
CA LYS A 413 27.46 19.42 15.77
C LYS A 413 27.83 20.19 14.50
N LYS A 414 28.63 19.57 13.64
CA LYS A 414 28.75 19.98 12.24
C LYS A 414 27.34 20.06 11.61
N PRO A 415 27.05 21.10 10.81
CA PRO A 415 25.74 21.18 10.12
C PRO A 415 25.49 19.93 9.32
N ALA A 416 24.29 19.36 9.47
CA ALA A 416 23.87 18.25 8.65
C ALA A 416 23.79 18.69 7.17
N PRO A 417 24.21 17.85 6.22
CA PRO A 417 24.06 18.15 4.82
C PRO A 417 22.58 18.39 4.50
N LYS A 418 22.28 19.43 3.72
CA LYS A 418 20.93 19.70 3.25
C LYS A 418 20.38 18.47 2.51
N PRO A 419 19.10 18.12 2.71
CA PRO A 419 18.49 17.05 1.95
C PRO A 419 18.70 17.28 0.44
N VAL A 420 19.27 16.31 -0.24
CA VAL A 420 19.40 16.35 -1.70
C VAL A 420 18.00 16.32 -2.28
N ASP A 421 17.63 17.32 -3.07
CA ASP A 421 16.36 17.33 -3.77
C ASP A 421 16.36 16.17 -4.78
N ALA A 422 15.61 15.10 -4.46
CA ALA A 422 15.52 13.92 -5.33
C ALA A 422 15.03 14.24 -6.75
N CYS A 423 14.46 15.43 -6.97
CA CYS A 423 14.01 15.90 -8.27
C CYS A 423 15.09 16.71 -9.03
N ALA A 424 16.11 17.20 -8.36
CA ALA A 424 17.15 18.03 -9.00
C ALA A 424 17.93 17.27 -10.09
N GLY A 425 18.09 15.95 -9.93
CA GLY A 425 18.74 15.09 -10.93
C GLY A 425 17.89 14.76 -12.15
N GLN A 426 16.59 14.93 -12.07
CA GLN A 426 15.65 14.66 -13.17
C GLN A 426 15.59 15.80 -14.21
N ILE A 427 16.14 16.96 -13.89
CA ILE A 427 16.13 18.16 -14.73
C ILE A 427 17.37 18.22 -15.65
N ARG A 428 18.37 17.38 -15.40
CA ARG A 428 19.62 17.43 -16.16
C ARG A 428 19.74 16.28 -17.16
N ASN A 429 19.71 16.66 -18.42
CA ASN A 429 20.14 15.95 -19.65
C ASN A 429 19.47 14.62 -19.99
#